data_9b80d5718712134f333b10c8a23e00f1
#
_entry.id   9b80d5718712134f333b10c8a23e00f1
#
_cell.length_a   1.000
_cell.length_b   1.000
_cell.length_c   1.000
_cell.angle_alpha   90.00
_cell.angle_beta   90.00
_cell.angle_gamma   90.00
#
_symmetry.space_group_name_H-M   'P 1'
#
loop_
_entity.id
_entity.type
_entity.pdbx_description
1 polymer ?
#
loop_
_entity_poly.entity_id
_entity_poly.type
_entity_poly.pdbx_seq_one_letter_code
_entity_poly.pdbx_strand_id
1 'polypeptide(L)'
;MQLRRAALTIAAAFALALTLRAPMAYAQIQASALSDAEVEQIRDARYVPANCVLLFAKFLDDRTQKIHDLYVGTRRPGRETDTRELMEQFTSIVDELSDNLDDYGPRHADLRRALPKILASADRWATELKSPPEDESYSIARKLALESIRDLRESATQLASEEDAWFKLHPPTKESKEKNGPVDLPR
;
A
#
# COMPACT_ATOMS: atom_id res chain seq x y z
N MET A 1 -59.16 39.74 -15.76
CA MET A 1 -57.70 39.72 -16.10
C MET A 1 -56.82 39.27 -14.95
N GLN A 2 -57.35 38.59 -13.95
CA GLN A 2 -56.64 38.18 -12.71
C GLN A 2 -56.36 36.67 -12.63
N LEU A 3 -56.96 35.82 -13.46
CA LEU A 3 -56.84 34.36 -13.36
C LEU A 3 -55.61 33.74 -14.09
N ARG A 4 -54.87 34.54 -14.88
CA ARG A 4 -53.68 34.04 -15.60
C ARG A 4 -52.37 34.23 -14.85
N ARG A 5 -52.34 34.97 -13.72
CA ARG A 5 -51.12 35.19 -12.94
C ARG A 5 -50.91 34.16 -11.82
N ALA A 6 -51.94 33.43 -11.43
CA ALA A 6 -51.84 32.42 -10.36
C ALA A 6 -51.30 31.06 -10.84
N ALA A 7 -51.39 30.77 -12.14
CA ALA A 7 -50.95 29.48 -12.71
C ALA A 7 -49.43 29.44 -12.98
N LEU A 8 -48.74 30.58 -13.08
CA LEU A 8 -47.31 30.62 -13.38
C LEU A 8 -46.43 30.49 -12.17
N THR A 9 -46.93 30.76 -10.98
CA THR A 9 -46.14 30.70 -9.73
C THR A 9 -46.06 29.30 -9.13
N ILE A 10 -46.99 28.42 -9.44
CA ILE A 10 -46.99 27.03 -8.93
C ILE A 10 -46.06 26.11 -9.73
N ALA A 11 -45.84 26.40 -11.02
CA ALA A 11 -44.93 25.63 -11.86
C ALA A 11 -43.43 25.86 -11.53
N ALA A 12 -43.10 27.05 -11.02
CA ALA A 12 -41.69 27.38 -10.63
C ALA A 12 -41.26 26.74 -9.33
N ALA A 13 -42.17 26.45 -8.41
CA ALA A 13 -41.86 25.84 -7.12
C ALA A 13 -41.59 24.33 -7.20
N PHE A 14 -42.13 23.65 -8.24
CA PHE A 14 -41.97 22.20 -8.43
C PHE A 14 -40.65 21.84 -9.16
N ALA A 15 -40.08 22.75 -9.93
CA ALA A 15 -38.83 22.53 -10.66
C ALA A 15 -37.56 22.65 -9.75
N LEU A 16 -37.67 23.30 -8.58
CA LEU A 16 -36.54 23.53 -7.66
C LEU A 16 -36.33 22.38 -6.66
N ALA A 17 -37.26 21.47 -6.53
CA ALA A 17 -37.19 20.34 -5.58
C ALA A 17 -36.52 19.09 -6.16
N LEU A 18 -36.16 19.07 -7.46
CA LEU A 18 -35.61 17.88 -8.13
C LEU A 18 -34.08 17.88 -8.26
N THR A 19 -33.37 18.91 -7.79
CA THR A 19 -31.90 19.03 -8.01
C THR A 19 -31.03 18.77 -6.79
N LEU A 20 -31.56 18.34 -5.65
CA LEU A 20 -30.77 18.03 -4.44
C LEU A 20 -30.76 16.54 -4.10
N ARG A 21 -30.73 15.66 -5.10
CA ARG A 21 -30.18 14.32 -4.90
C ARG A 21 -28.70 14.35 -5.26
N ALA A 22 -27.90 14.95 -4.37
CA ALA A 22 -26.47 14.62 -4.35
C ALA A 22 -26.37 13.10 -4.22
N PRO A 23 -25.63 12.41 -5.09
CA PRO A 23 -25.28 11.02 -4.83
C PRO A 23 -24.57 11.04 -3.50
N MET A 24 -25.13 10.39 -2.47
CA MET A 24 -24.33 9.96 -1.34
C MET A 24 -23.21 9.12 -1.94
N ALA A 25 -22.06 9.73 -2.17
CA ALA A 25 -20.83 9.01 -2.33
C ALA A 25 -20.72 8.21 -1.04
N TYR A 26 -21.03 6.93 -1.09
CA TYR A 26 -20.59 6.00 -0.08
C TYR A 26 -19.08 6.09 -0.11
N ALA A 27 -18.51 6.90 0.79
CA ALA A 27 -17.14 6.74 1.19
C ALA A 27 -17.09 5.30 1.72
N GLN A 28 -16.71 4.37 0.86
CA GLN A 28 -16.27 3.06 1.30
C GLN A 28 -15.18 3.38 2.29
N ILE A 29 -15.46 3.10 3.57
CA ILE A 29 -14.40 2.99 4.57
C ILE A 29 -13.55 1.84 4.04
N GLN A 30 -12.52 2.18 3.25
CA GLN A 30 -11.47 1.22 2.94
C GLN A 30 -10.94 0.81 4.30
N ALA A 31 -11.19 -0.43 4.66
CA ALA A 31 -10.55 -1.02 5.82
C ALA A 31 -9.05 -0.74 5.67
N SER A 32 -8.44 -0.14 6.67
CA SER A 32 -7.02 0.18 6.63
C SER A 32 -6.24 -1.05 6.19
N ALA A 33 -5.35 -0.89 5.20
CA ALA A 33 -4.52 -1.99 4.72
C ALA A 33 -3.63 -2.57 5.83
N LEU A 34 -3.32 -1.72 6.81
CA LEU A 34 -2.59 -2.06 8.04
C LEU A 34 -3.56 -2.18 9.21
N SER A 35 -3.34 -3.19 10.04
CA SER A 35 -4.00 -3.30 11.35
C SER A 35 -3.46 -2.27 12.34
N ASP A 36 -4.21 -1.97 13.39
CA ASP A 36 -3.78 -1.06 14.45
C ASP A 36 -2.42 -1.48 15.06
N ALA A 37 -2.18 -2.78 15.21
CA ALA A 37 -0.91 -3.31 15.71
C ALA A 37 0.25 -3.07 14.74
N GLU A 38 0.03 -3.16 13.43
CA GLU A 38 1.03 -2.87 12.40
C GLU A 38 1.35 -1.36 12.36
N VAL A 39 0.33 -0.51 12.51
CA VAL A 39 0.50 0.95 12.62
C VAL A 39 1.35 1.32 13.83
N GLU A 40 1.12 0.70 15.00
CA GLU A 40 1.96 0.91 16.19
C GLU A 40 3.41 0.46 15.94
N GLN A 41 3.63 -0.69 15.30
CA GLN A 41 4.97 -1.16 14.98
C GLN A 41 5.72 -0.16 14.05
N ILE A 42 5.04 0.41 13.06
CA ILE A 42 5.62 1.45 12.18
C ILE A 42 5.96 2.69 13.01
N ARG A 43 5.09 3.12 13.92
CA ARG A 43 5.32 4.26 14.80
C ARG A 43 6.57 4.08 15.63
N ASP A 44 6.77 2.90 16.19
CA ASP A 44 7.95 2.58 17.00
C ASP A 44 9.23 2.53 16.15
N ALA A 45 9.14 2.03 14.91
CA ALA A 45 10.27 1.89 14.01
C ALA A 45 10.69 3.18 13.30
N ARG A 46 9.83 4.23 13.29
CA ARG A 46 10.02 5.45 12.48
C ARG A 46 11.35 6.18 12.69
N TYR A 47 11.97 6.00 13.84
CA TYR A 47 13.25 6.64 14.17
C TYR A 47 14.46 6.00 13.48
N VAL A 48 14.28 4.80 12.89
CA VAL A 48 15.31 4.10 12.13
C VAL A 48 14.73 3.73 10.77
N PRO A 49 14.90 4.55 9.73
CA PRO A 49 14.30 4.38 8.41
C PRO A 49 14.43 2.97 7.84
N ALA A 50 15.61 2.36 7.93
CA ALA A 50 15.81 0.99 7.46
C ALA A 50 14.94 -0.05 8.20
N ASN A 51 14.63 0.16 9.50
CA ASN A 51 13.73 -0.74 10.23
C ASN A 51 12.29 -0.54 9.79
N CYS A 52 11.87 0.70 9.55
CA CYS A 52 10.54 1.00 9.01
C CYS A 52 10.33 0.28 7.66
N VAL A 53 11.26 0.43 6.73
CA VAL A 53 11.23 -0.26 5.42
C VAL A 53 11.17 -1.78 5.58
N LEU A 54 11.93 -2.36 6.52
CA LEU A 54 11.91 -3.80 6.77
C LEU A 54 10.60 -4.29 7.40
N LEU A 55 9.90 -3.45 8.16
CA LEU A 55 8.56 -3.78 8.66
C LEU A 55 7.54 -3.84 7.54
N PHE A 56 7.54 -2.88 6.61
CA PHE A 56 6.70 -2.95 5.42
C PHE A 56 6.95 -4.25 4.64
N ALA A 57 8.23 -4.64 4.44
CA ALA A 57 8.55 -5.91 3.79
C ALA A 57 7.94 -7.11 4.52
N LYS A 58 7.97 -7.13 5.85
CA LYS A 58 7.33 -8.17 6.66
C LYS A 58 5.81 -8.19 6.45
N PHE A 59 5.15 -7.04 6.43
CA PHE A 59 3.70 -6.98 6.21
C PHE A 59 3.31 -7.44 4.80
N LEU A 60 4.13 -7.16 3.79
CA LEU A 60 3.94 -7.68 2.44
C LEU A 60 4.15 -9.21 2.39
N ASP A 61 5.14 -9.74 3.10
CA ASP A 61 5.34 -11.18 3.28
C ASP A 61 4.11 -11.82 3.95
N ASP A 62 3.56 -11.20 4.99
CA ASP A 62 2.36 -11.70 5.70
C ASP A 62 1.13 -11.72 4.78
N ARG A 63 0.96 -10.72 3.91
CA ARG A 63 -0.17 -10.69 2.94
C ARG A 63 -0.03 -11.78 1.87
N THR A 64 1.18 -11.94 1.29
CA THR A 64 1.42 -13.00 0.29
C THR A 64 1.32 -14.39 0.90
N GLN A 65 1.80 -14.59 2.14
CA GLN A 65 1.62 -15.87 2.85
C GLN A 65 0.14 -16.19 3.09
N LYS A 66 -0.67 -15.21 3.50
CA LYS A 66 -2.12 -15.39 3.66
C LYS A 66 -2.79 -15.78 2.33
N ILE A 67 -2.39 -15.15 1.21
CA ILE A 67 -2.89 -15.54 -0.12
C ILE A 67 -2.52 -16.99 -0.41
N HIS A 68 -1.28 -17.39 -0.19
CA HIS A 68 -0.83 -18.77 -0.36
C HIS A 68 -1.69 -19.75 0.47
N ASP A 69 -1.91 -19.44 1.74
CA ASP A 69 -2.66 -20.29 2.68
C ASP A 69 -4.12 -20.48 2.27
N LEU A 70 -4.73 -19.54 1.56
CA LEU A 70 -6.08 -19.68 1.02
C LEU A 70 -6.19 -20.82 -0.02
N TYR A 71 -5.08 -21.18 -0.66
CA TYR A 71 -5.03 -22.19 -1.73
C TYR A 71 -4.40 -23.52 -1.27
N VAL A 72 -3.87 -23.56 -0.05
CA VAL A 72 -3.41 -24.80 0.58
C VAL A 72 -4.57 -25.44 1.33
N GLY A 73 -5.09 -26.55 0.81
CA GLY A 73 -6.16 -27.30 1.47
C GLY A 73 -7.52 -27.18 0.78
N THR A 74 -8.60 -27.46 1.53
CA THR A 74 -9.96 -27.50 0.98
C THR A 74 -10.48 -26.10 0.68
N ARG A 75 -11.05 -25.92 -0.53
CA ARG A 75 -11.70 -24.64 -0.91
C ARG A 75 -12.77 -24.22 0.10
N ARG A 76 -12.68 -22.98 0.57
CA ARG A 76 -13.68 -22.37 1.44
C ARG A 76 -14.55 -21.37 0.66
N PRO A 77 -15.83 -21.20 1.02
CA PRO A 77 -16.66 -20.11 0.49
C PRO A 77 -16.00 -18.76 0.78
N GLY A 78 -16.03 -17.82 -0.19
CA GLY A 78 -15.47 -16.48 -0.02
C GLY A 78 -13.98 -16.36 -0.33
N ARG A 79 -13.28 -17.47 -0.61
CA ARG A 79 -11.83 -17.48 -0.89
C ARG A 79 -11.41 -16.45 -1.94
N GLU A 80 -12.19 -16.29 -2.99
CA GLU A 80 -11.92 -15.38 -4.10
C GLU A 80 -12.05 -13.91 -3.63
N THR A 81 -13.00 -13.60 -2.76
CA THR A 81 -13.16 -12.30 -2.13
C THR A 81 -11.98 -12.00 -1.19
N ASP A 82 -11.63 -12.94 -0.33
CA ASP A 82 -10.48 -12.81 0.59
C ASP A 82 -9.17 -12.59 -0.20
N THR A 83 -9.01 -13.30 -1.34
CA THR A 83 -7.84 -13.13 -2.22
C THR A 83 -7.78 -11.71 -2.80
N ARG A 84 -8.91 -11.17 -3.27
CA ARG A 84 -9.00 -9.81 -3.77
C ARG A 84 -8.62 -8.80 -2.68
N GLU A 85 -9.22 -8.92 -1.50
CA GLU A 85 -8.97 -8.01 -0.38
C GLU A 85 -7.50 -8.02 0.05
N LEU A 86 -6.87 -9.20 0.10
CA LEU A 86 -5.45 -9.31 0.42
C LEU A 86 -4.55 -8.68 -0.66
N MET A 87 -4.91 -8.79 -1.94
CA MET A 87 -4.18 -8.14 -3.04
C MET A 87 -4.35 -6.62 -3.01
N GLU A 88 -5.55 -6.12 -2.68
CA GLU A 88 -5.81 -4.70 -2.49
C GLU A 88 -5.03 -4.13 -1.28
N GLN A 89 -5.00 -4.86 -0.15
CA GLN A 89 -4.16 -4.50 1.00
C GLN A 89 -2.68 -4.49 0.64
N PHE A 90 -2.23 -5.49 -0.10
CA PHE A 90 -0.85 -5.57 -0.56
C PHE A 90 -0.46 -4.34 -1.38
N THR A 91 -1.28 -3.94 -2.35
CA THR A 91 -1.05 -2.72 -3.16
C THR A 91 -0.95 -1.48 -2.28
N SER A 92 -1.90 -1.29 -1.36
CA SER A 92 -1.88 -0.12 -0.47
C SER A 92 -0.63 -0.09 0.44
N ILE A 93 -0.15 -1.25 0.91
CA ILE A 93 1.09 -1.32 1.71
C ILE A 93 2.31 -0.99 0.85
N VAL A 94 2.34 -1.41 -0.42
CA VAL A 94 3.41 -1.02 -1.37
C VAL A 94 3.41 0.47 -1.61
N ASP A 95 2.24 1.09 -1.76
CA ASP A 95 2.10 2.54 -1.95
C ASP A 95 2.66 3.31 -0.74
N GLU A 96 2.28 2.90 0.49
CA GLU A 96 2.83 3.49 1.72
C GLU A 96 4.35 3.30 1.84
N LEU A 97 4.87 2.14 1.45
CA LEU A 97 6.31 1.90 1.42
C LEU A 97 7.01 2.83 0.41
N SER A 98 6.42 3.01 -0.78
CA SER A 98 6.96 3.88 -1.82
C SER A 98 7.00 5.34 -1.35
N ASP A 99 5.94 5.83 -0.72
CA ASP A 99 5.89 7.17 -0.13
C ASP A 99 7.01 7.36 0.93
N ASN A 100 7.27 6.33 1.73
CA ASN A 100 8.37 6.37 2.71
C ASN A 100 9.75 6.40 2.03
N LEU A 101 9.95 5.64 0.96
CA LEU A 101 11.21 5.67 0.19
C LEU A 101 11.44 7.04 -0.44
N ASP A 102 10.39 7.65 -0.99
CA ASP A 102 10.43 9.00 -1.58
C ASP A 102 10.76 10.08 -0.55
N ASP A 103 10.32 9.91 0.71
CA ASP A 103 10.65 10.80 1.81
C ASP A 103 12.08 10.57 2.36
N TYR A 104 12.55 9.33 2.38
CA TYR A 104 13.88 8.97 2.89
C TYR A 104 15.01 9.26 1.91
N GLY A 105 14.81 9.08 0.61
CA GLY A 105 15.83 9.25 -0.43
C GLY A 105 16.50 10.62 -0.41
N PRO A 106 15.76 11.75 -0.53
CA PRO A 106 16.32 13.10 -0.51
C PRO A 106 17.05 13.45 0.78
N ARG A 107 16.76 12.76 1.88
CA ARG A 107 17.41 12.96 3.20
C ARG A 107 18.64 12.08 3.38
N HIS A 108 18.96 11.23 2.40
CA HIS A 108 20.02 10.22 2.47
C HIS A 108 19.94 9.39 3.75
N ALA A 109 18.73 8.96 4.10
CA ALA A 109 18.51 8.03 5.20
C ALA A 109 19.15 6.68 4.84
N ASP A 110 20.06 6.16 5.66
CA ASP A 110 20.82 4.95 5.33
C ASP A 110 19.91 3.72 5.16
N LEU A 111 19.49 3.45 3.93
CA LEU A 111 18.61 2.34 3.54
C LEU A 111 19.38 1.15 2.94
N ARG A 112 20.72 1.21 2.83
CA ARG A 112 21.56 0.19 2.18
C ARG A 112 21.38 -1.21 2.78
N ARG A 113 20.91 -1.33 4.02
CA ARG A 113 20.56 -2.61 4.64
C ARG A 113 19.19 -3.12 4.23
N ALA A 114 18.24 -2.24 3.95
CA ALA A 114 16.84 -2.58 3.68
C ALA A 114 16.57 -2.81 2.18
N LEU A 115 17.07 -1.93 1.31
CA LEU A 115 16.81 -1.98 -0.12
C LEU A 115 17.16 -3.32 -0.79
N PRO A 116 18.31 -3.98 -0.51
CA PRO A 116 18.59 -5.30 -1.09
C PRO A 116 17.57 -6.37 -0.68
N LYS A 117 16.97 -6.25 0.53
CA LYS A 117 15.94 -7.19 0.99
C LYS A 117 14.61 -6.96 0.29
N ILE A 118 14.23 -5.70 0.07
CA ILE A 118 13.05 -5.35 -0.76
C ILE A 118 13.20 -5.93 -2.15
N LEU A 119 14.34 -5.70 -2.82
CA LEU A 119 14.60 -6.19 -4.17
C LEU A 119 14.56 -7.72 -4.24
N ALA A 120 15.15 -8.43 -3.27
CA ALA A 120 15.09 -9.89 -3.20
C ALA A 120 13.68 -10.43 -2.93
N SER A 121 12.85 -9.69 -2.18
CA SER A 121 11.48 -10.09 -1.87
C SER A 121 10.51 -9.83 -3.03
N ALA A 122 10.75 -8.82 -3.85
CA ALA A 122 9.87 -8.42 -4.95
C ALA A 122 9.57 -9.57 -5.93
N ASP A 123 10.57 -10.38 -6.28
CA ASP A 123 10.39 -11.55 -7.17
C ASP A 123 9.55 -12.65 -6.51
N ARG A 124 9.73 -12.86 -5.20
CA ARG A 124 8.94 -13.81 -4.42
C ARG A 124 7.49 -13.36 -4.32
N TRP A 125 7.24 -12.09 -3.97
CA TRP A 125 5.88 -11.53 -3.91
C TRP A 125 5.16 -11.64 -5.25
N ALA A 126 5.84 -11.30 -6.35
CA ALA A 126 5.26 -11.43 -7.69
C ALA A 126 4.92 -12.89 -8.05
N THR A 127 5.69 -13.86 -7.56
CA THR A 127 5.42 -15.28 -7.74
C THR A 127 4.19 -15.71 -6.96
N GLU A 128 4.09 -15.32 -5.67
CA GLU A 128 2.95 -15.65 -4.82
C GLU A 128 1.65 -15.01 -5.32
N LEU A 129 1.67 -13.77 -5.78
CA LEU A 129 0.49 -13.10 -6.35
C LEU A 129 -0.01 -13.75 -7.65
N LYS A 130 0.88 -14.43 -8.39
CA LYS A 130 0.52 -15.18 -9.60
C LYS A 130 0.06 -16.62 -9.31
N SER A 131 0.33 -17.16 -8.11
CA SER A 131 0.05 -18.54 -7.77
C SER A 131 -1.43 -18.92 -7.74
N PRO A 132 -2.38 -18.03 -7.31
CA PRO A 132 -3.80 -18.33 -7.39
C PRO A 132 -4.25 -18.52 -8.85
N PRO A 133 -5.20 -19.45 -9.14
CA PRO A 133 -5.78 -19.62 -10.48
C PRO A 133 -6.33 -18.30 -11.05
N GLU A 134 -6.54 -18.24 -12.36
CA GLU A 134 -7.21 -17.09 -12.98
C GLU A 134 -8.68 -17.01 -12.53
N ASP A 135 -9.10 -15.82 -12.08
CA ASP A 135 -10.47 -15.55 -11.65
C ASP A 135 -10.81 -14.06 -11.84
N GLU A 136 -12.00 -13.78 -12.37
CA GLU A 136 -12.43 -12.41 -12.67
C GLU A 136 -12.58 -11.56 -11.40
N SER A 137 -12.93 -12.16 -10.26
CA SER A 137 -13.19 -11.47 -8.99
C SER A 137 -11.98 -10.74 -8.42
N TYR A 138 -10.75 -11.18 -8.75
CA TYR A 138 -9.50 -10.53 -8.31
C TYR A 138 -8.49 -10.24 -9.41
N SER A 139 -8.88 -10.40 -10.69
CA SER A 139 -7.97 -10.16 -11.83
C SER A 139 -7.41 -8.74 -11.86
N ILE A 140 -8.25 -7.74 -11.57
CA ILE A 140 -7.86 -6.32 -11.51
C ILE A 140 -6.93 -6.07 -10.32
N ALA A 141 -7.27 -6.56 -9.12
CA ALA A 141 -6.45 -6.41 -7.93
C ALA A 141 -5.06 -7.05 -8.13
N ARG A 142 -5.00 -8.27 -8.72
CA ARG A 142 -3.75 -8.93 -9.08
C ARG A 142 -2.90 -8.08 -10.04
N LYS A 143 -3.52 -7.53 -11.08
CA LYS A 143 -2.80 -6.68 -12.04
C LYS A 143 -2.18 -5.47 -11.36
N LEU A 144 -2.96 -4.76 -10.53
CA LEU A 144 -2.50 -3.58 -9.78
C LEU A 144 -1.37 -3.94 -8.82
N ALA A 145 -1.49 -5.04 -8.07
CA ALA A 145 -0.44 -5.51 -7.16
C ALA A 145 0.86 -5.88 -7.87
N LEU A 146 0.79 -6.50 -9.05
CA LEU A 146 1.98 -6.80 -9.85
C LEU A 146 2.61 -5.53 -10.46
N GLU A 147 1.80 -4.55 -10.82
CA GLU A 147 2.25 -3.25 -11.31
C GLU A 147 2.96 -2.47 -10.20
N SER A 148 2.37 -2.40 -9.01
CA SER A 148 3.00 -1.72 -7.85
C SER A 148 4.34 -2.36 -7.46
N ILE A 149 4.48 -3.70 -7.52
CA ILE A 149 5.79 -4.35 -7.30
C ILE A 149 6.82 -3.92 -8.34
N ARG A 150 6.43 -3.85 -9.61
CA ARG A 150 7.35 -3.45 -10.68
C ARG A 150 7.87 -2.03 -10.42
N ASP A 151 6.97 -1.12 -10.09
CA ASP A 151 7.28 0.29 -9.86
C ASP A 151 8.12 0.47 -8.58
N LEU A 152 7.78 -0.22 -7.50
CA LEU A 152 8.59 -0.28 -6.27
C LEU A 152 10.02 -0.79 -6.55
N ARG A 153 10.15 -1.82 -7.40
CA ARG A 153 11.44 -2.40 -7.75
C ARG A 153 12.31 -1.44 -8.53
N GLU A 154 11.72 -0.69 -9.46
CA GLU A 154 12.41 0.35 -10.22
C GLU A 154 12.91 1.45 -9.29
N SER A 155 12.04 2.02 -8.46
CA SER A 155 12.38 3.02 -7.44
C SER A 155 13.46 2.54 -6.48
N ALA A 156 13.31 1.34 -5.91
CA ALA A 156 14.28 0.80 -4.97
C ALA A 156 15.66 0.54 -5.60
N THR A 157 15.70 0.15 -6.90
CA THR A 157 16.96 -0.05 -7.63
C THR A 157 17.67 1.28 -7.86
N GLN A 158 16.93 2.30 -8.28
CA GLN A 158 17.47 3.65 -8.45
C GLN A 158 18.01 4.19 -7.12
N LEU A 159 17.20 4.14 -6.07
CA LEU A 159 17.58 4.64 -4.75
C LEU A 159 18.79 3.90 -4.18
N ALA A 160 18.91 2.59 -4.38
CA ALA A 160 20.08 1.82 -3.96
C ALA A 160 21.36 2.31 -4.63
N SER A 161 21.30 2.64 -5.92
CA SER A 161 22.43 3.19 -6.66
C SER A 161 22.83 4.60 -6.18
N GLU A 162 21.83 5.45 -5.91
CA GLU A 162 22.03 6.81 -5.39
C GLU A 162 22.63 6.80 -3.98
N GLU A 163 22.11 5.95 -3.10
CA GLU A 163 22.63 5.74 -1.74
C GLU A 163 24.08 5.24 -1.75
N ASP A 164 24.39 4.25 -2.58
CA ASP A 164 25.74 3.73 -2.72
C ASP A 164 26.73 4.80 -3.22
N ALA A 165 26.33 5.64 -4.15
CA ALA A 165 27.14 6.76 -4.64
C ALA A 165 27.35 7.82 -3.55
N TRP A 166 26.29 8.18 -2.83
CA TRP A 166 26.35 9.16 -1.74
C TRP A 166 27.26 8.71 -0.62
N PHE A 167 27.07 7.50 -0.09
CA PHE A 167 27.82 7.00 1.06
C PHE A 167 29.28 6.63 0.77
N LYS A 168 29.67 6.50 -0.50
CA LYS A 168 31.09 6.46 -0.90
C LYS A 168 31.79 7.79 -0.63
N LEU A 169 31.08 8.91 -0.81
CA LEU A 169 31.63 10.26 -0.59
C LEU A 169 31.40 10.73 0.87
N HIS A 170 30.38 10.22 1.53
CA HIS A 170 29.95 10.62 2.87
C HIS A 170 29.86 9.38 3.78
N PRO A 171 30.99 8.75 4.15
CA PRO A 171 30.94 7.54 4.97
C PRO A 171 30.30 7.81 6.33
N PRO A 172 29.39 6.96 6.81
CA PRO A 172 28.69 7.15 8.07
C PRO A 172 29.67 7.14 9.26
N THR A 173 29.42 8.02 10.21
CA THR A 173 30.20 8.11 11.45
C THR A 173 29.96 6.88 12.35
N LYS A 174 30.84 6.65 13.35
CA LYS A 174 30.64 5.54 14.30
C LYS A 174 29.31 5.64 15.04
N GLU A 175 28.91 6.85 15.42
CA GLU A 175 27.66 7.14 16.12
C GLU A 175 26.41 6.87 15.27
N SER A 176 26.45 7.16 13.96
CA SER A 176 25.34 6.84 13.04
C SER A 176 25.24 5.34 12.77
N LYS A 177 26.35 4.60 12.81
CA LYS A 177 26.35 3.14 12.69
C LYS A 177 25.71 2.46 13.90
N GLU A 178 25.88 3.01 15.09
CA GLU A 178 25.32 2.48 16.33
C GLU A 178 23.81 2.69 16.39
N LYS A 179 23.31 3.86 15.94
CA LYS A 179 21.87 4.15 15.83
C LYS A 179 21.15 3.30 14.78
N ASN A 180 21.85 2.93 13.70
CA ASN A 180 21.29 2.13 12.59
C ASN A 180 21.64 0.63 12.74
N GLY A 181 22.12 0.19 13.89
CA GLY A 181 22.44 -1.21 14.19
C GLY A 181 21.20 -2.11 14.07
N PRO A 182 21.40 -3.44 13.96
CA PRO A 182 20.29 -4.38 13.88
C PRO A 182 19.46 -4.29 15.17
N VAL A 183 18.19 -3.89 15.01
CA VAL A 183 17.18 -4.08 16.05
C VAL A 183 16.49 -5.40 15.73
N ASP A 184 16.41 -6.29 16.72
CA ASP A 184 15.62 -7.51 16.59
C ASP A 184 14.15 -7.12 16.34
N LEU A 185 13.71 -7.36 15.12
CA LEU A 185 12.28 -7.21 14.79
C LEU A 185 11.51 -8.28 15.56
N PRO A 186 10.36 -7.95 16.19
CA PRO A 186 9.52 -8.95 16.84
C PRO A 186 9.10 -10.02 15.83
N ARG A 187 9.21 -11.27 16.25
CA ARG A 187 8.85 -12.45 15.45
C ARG A 187 7.33 -12.57 15.30
#